data_c64446dbf26e0862c11977a1780d95d3
#
_entry.id   c64446dbf26e0862c11977a1780d95d3
#
_cell.length_a   1.000
_cell.length_b   1.000
_cell.length_c   1.000
_cell.angle_alpha   90.00
_cell.angle_beta   90.00
_cell.angle_gamma   90.00
#
_symmetry.space_group_name_H-M   'P 1'
#
loop_
_entity.id
_entity.type
_entity.pdbx_description
1 polymer ?
#
loop_
_entity_poly.entity_id
_entity_poly.type
_entity_poly.pdbx_seq_one_letter_code
_entity_poly.pdbx_strand_id
1 'polypeptide(L)'
;MRRLFLSSAISALVLASGVTASAEVMTVPGPQGQLEGEAIIVPGASAGVVIVPGSGPIDRDGNSPMGLRSDSYRLLAEALASAGLSTLRIDKRGFFGSKDAIVDPEDVTIANYAADLDLWQRAFAERIGTNCVWIAGHSEGGLVALAAAAKGATPCGLILLAAPGRRVSTLMREQFRNNPANAPYLAEIDRIISGLEQGERTDVGTMSAVLQPLFRQGLQRYMVDLFSYDPVALAKGLSLPVLIVQGDRDVQVAVEDAGLLARSMPHARVVQLPGVTHMLKADVPDAPFATYQDPTLPLAPGIVPAIMEVVQAHTMR
;
A
#
# COMPACT_ATOMS: atom_id res chain seq x y z
N MET A 1 -5.92 -78.36 18.19
CA MET A 1 -4.82 -77.41 17.97
C MET A 1 -5.36 -76.22 17.18
N ARG A 2 -5.67 -75.15 17.88
CA ARG A 2 -6.12 -73.85 17.20
C ARG A 2 -4.92 -72.89 17.18
N ARG A 3 -4.46 -72.55 16.01
CA ARG A 3 -3.41 -71.52 15.82
C ARG A 3 -4.06 -70.16 15.83
N LEU A 4 -3.72 -69.28 16.79
CA LEU A 4 -4.00 -67.87 16.78
C LEU A 4 -2.99 -67.18 15.86
N PHE A 5 -3.50 -66.47 14.87
CA PHE A 5 -2.71 -65.51 14.11
C PHE A 5 -2.85 -64.12 14.79
N LEU A 6 -1.77 -63.59 15.37
CA LEU A 6 -1.67 -62.21 15.79
C LEU A 6 -1.33 -61.35 14.55
N SER A 7 -2.26 -60.51 14.11
CA SER A 7 -1.99 -59.46 13.12
C SER A 7 -1.48 -58.23 13.86
N SER A 8 -0.19 -57.93 13.71
CA SER A 8 0.39 -56.64 14.17
C SER A 8 0.06 -55.54 13.16
N ALA A 9 -0.83 -54.64 13.52
CA ALA A 9 -1.07 -53.41 12.78
C ALA A 9 0.04 -52.41 13.13
N ILE A 10 0.93 -52.13 12.18
CA ILE A 10 1.91 -51.03 12.27
C ILE A 10 1.19 -49.75 11.87
N SER A 11 0.82 -48.94 12.86
CA SER A 11 0.34 -47.57 12.62
C SER A 11 1.55 -46.68 12.24
N ALA A 12 1.66 -46.33 10.96
CA ALA A 12 2.61 -45.34 10.51
C ALA A 12 2.14 -43.96 11.01
N LEU A 13 2.85 -43.42 12.00
CA LEU A 13 2.67 -42.04 12.44
C LEU A 13 3.29 -41.12 11.39
N VAL A 14 2.46 -40.53 10.50
CA VAL A 14 2.89 -39.48 9.59
C VAL A 14 3.10 -38.21 10.41
N LEU A 15 4.35 -37.92 10.77
CA LEU A 15 4.76 -36.63 11.29
C LEU A 15 4.58 -35.65 10.17
N ALA A 16 3.49 -34.88 10.17
CA ALA A 16 3.35 -33.67 9.36
C ALA A 16 4.38 -32.67 9.88
N SER A 17 5.50 -32.57 9.20
CA SER A 17 6.47 -31.49 9.41
C SER A 17 5.74 -30.18 9.06
N GLY A 18 5.22 -29.48 10.05
CA GLY A 18 4.64 -28.16 9.91
C GLY A 18 5.72 -27.22 9.42
N VAL A 19 5.75 -26.93 8.13
CA VAL A 19 6.66 -25.92 7.57
C VAL A 19 6.10 -24.58 8.00
N THR A 20 6.78 -23.92 8.95
CA THR A 20 6.36 -22.64 9.50
C THR A 20 6.73 -21.50 8.54
N ALA A 21 5.87 -20.50 8.44
CA ALA A 21 6.18 -19.24 7.76
C ALA A 21 7.42 -18.60 8.41
N SER A 22 8.34 -18.07 7.61
CA SER A 22 9.55 -17.40 8.08
C SER A 22 9.59 -15.96 7.60
N ALA A 23 9.92 -15.05 8.52
CA ALA A 23 10.22 -13.66 8.17
C ALA A 23 11.69 -13.54 7.75
N GLU A 24 11.96 -12.80 6.69
CA GLU A 24 13.31 -12.52 6.19
C GLU A 24 13.40 -11.12 5.58
N VAL A 25 14.56 -10.48 5.75
CA VAL A 25 14.87 -9.24 5.04
C VAL A 25 15.22 -9.60 3.59
N MET A 26 14.56 -8.91 2.65
CA MET A 26 14.88 -8.97 1.23
C MET A 26 15.48 -7.65 0.78
N THR A 27 16.42 -7.71 -0.17
CA THR A 27 16.97 -6.52 -0.81
C THR A 27 16.96 -6.70 -2.33
N VAL A 28 16.80 -5.58 -3.04
CA VAL A 28 17.01 -5.50 -4.50
C VAL A 28 17.90 -4.31 -4.83
N PRO A 29 18.70 -4.38 -5.90
CA PRO A 29 19.52 -3.24 -6.33
C PRO A 29 18.63 -2.03 -6.66
N GLY A 30 18.81 -0.94 -5.94
CA GLY A 30 18.25 0.37 -6.28
C GLY A 30 19.19 1.17 -7.16
N PRO A 31 18.85 2.42 -7.52
CA PRO A 31 19.66 3.21 -8.46
C PRO A 31 21.03 3.64 -7.89
N GLN A 32 21.18 3.76 -6.57
CA GLN A 32 22.41 4.18 -5.91
C GLN A 32 22.79 3.32 -4.71
N GLY A 33 21.88 2.50 -4.22
CA GLY A 33 22.07 1.61 -3.08
C GLY A 33 21.00 0.52 -3.09
N GLN A 34 20.91 -0.23 -2.00
CA GLN A 34 19.90 -1.29 -1.89
C GLN A 34 18.54 -0.70 -1.51
N LEU A 35 17.50 -1.22 -2.15
CA LEU A 35 16.14 -1.15 -1.63
C LEU A 35 15.96 -2.32 -0.67
N GLU A 36 15.28 -2.09 0.45
CA GLU A 36 15.05 -3.09 1.49
C GLU A 36 13.55 -3.29 1.77
N GLY A 37 13.18 -4.51 2.06
CA GLY A 37 11.86 -4.92 2.47
C GLY A 37 11.91 -6.11 3.42
N GLU A 38 10.77 -6.52 3.95
CA GLU A 38 10.65 -7.71 4.79
C GLU A 38 9.58 -8.63 4.23
N ALA A 39 9.96 -9.87 3.93
CA ALA A 39 9.08 -10.89 3.43
C ALA A 39 8.65 -11.85 4.54
N ILE A 40 7.42 -12.33 4.47
CA ILE A 40 6.96 -13.53 5.18
C ILE A 40 6.73 -14.60 4.13
N ILE A 41 7.61 -15.60 4.10
CA ILE A 41 7.54 -16.69 3.15
C ILE A 41 6.70 -17.81 3.73
N VAL A 42 5.59 -18.13 3.08
CA VAL A 42 4.71 -19.23 3.40
C VAL A 42 5.03 -20.39 2.45
N PRO A 43 5.56 -21.51 2.95
CA PRO A 43 5.91 -22.65 2.12
C PRO A 43 4.70 -23.22 1.39
N GLY A 44 4.83 -23.38 0.08
CA GLY A 44 3.72 -23.87 -0.76
C GLY A 44 2.62 -22.84 -1.01
N ALA A 45 2.83 -21.57 -0.66
CA ALA A 45 1.90 -20.50 -1.03
C ALA A 45 1.71 -20.44 -2.53
N SER A 46 0.46 -20.38 -2.96
CA SER A 46 0.09 -20.30 -4.39
C SER A 46 0.21 -18.90 -4.97
N ALA A 47 0.35 -17.88 -4.12
CA ALA A 47 0.47 -16.48 -4.52
C ALA A 47 1.24 -15.66 -3.48
N GLY A 48 1.78 -14.51 -3.93
CA GLY A 48 2.42 -13.50 -3.09
C GLY A 48 1.79 -12.12 -3.26
N VAL A 49 1.93 -11.30 -2.22
CA VAL A 49 1.43 -9.91 -2.18
C VAL A 49 2.55 -8.97 -1.76
N VAL A 50 2.86 -7.99 -2.61
CA VAL A 50 3.76 -6.86 -2.27
C VAL A 50 2.91 -5.72 -1.72
N ILE A 51 3.20 -5.25 -0.51
CA ILE A 51 2.50 -4.15 0.15
C ILE A 51 3.30 -2.87 -0.04
N VAL A 52 2.65 -1.85 -0.65
CA VAL A 52 3.25 -0.57 -1.01
C VAL A 52 2.73 0.52 -0.08
N PRO A 53 3.62 1.22 0.66
CA PRO A 53 3.23 2.27 1.61
C PRO A 53 2.59 3.50 0.94
N GLY A 54 1.80 4.24 1.74
CA GLY A 54 1.24 5.55 1.39
C GLY A 54 2.26 6.70 1.37
N SER A 55 1.75 7.94 1.37
CA SER A 55 2.54 9.17 1.26
C SER A 55 3.48 9.39 2.43
N GLY A 56 4.62 10.03 2.15
CA GLY A 56 5.60 10.47 3.14
C GLY A 56 6.53 9.37 3.66
N PRO A 57 7.24 9.63 4.77
CA PRO A 57 8.17 8.70 5.40
C PRO A 57 7.39 7.66 6.23
N ILE A 58 6.70 6.76 5.54
CA ILE A 58 6.01 5.61 6.14
C ILE A 58 6.91 4.39 5.97
N ASP A 59 7.20 3.69 7.06
CA ASP A 59 7.98 2.47 7.06
C ASP A 59 7.17 1.26 6.56
N ARG A 60 7.85 0.15 6.35
CA ARG A 60 7.26 -1.12 5.89
C ARG A 60 6.18 -1.66 6.83
N ASP A 61 6.12 -1.21 8.10
CA ASP A 61 5.13 -1.63 9.08
C ASP A 61 3.87 -0.75 9.10
N GLY A 62 3.94 0.43 8.47
CA GLY A 62 2.86 1.40 8.43
C GLY A 62 2.98 2.47 9.52
N ASN A 63 4.21 2.76 9.97
CA ASN A 63 4.49 3.78 10.97
C ASN A 63 5.31 4.93 10.39
N SER A 64 5.33 6.06 11.08
CA SER A 64 6.09 7.24 10.67
C SER A 64 6.63 8.01 11.88
N PRO A 65 7.85 8.55 11.80
CA PRO A 65 8.39 9.44 12.82
C PRO A 65 7.56 10.73 12.99
N MET A 66 6.64 11.01 12.07
CA MET A 66 5.70 12.14 12.15
C MET A 66 4.46 11.84 13.01
N GLY A 67 4.46 10.79 13.84
CA GLY A 67 3.41 10.49 14.81
C GLY A 67 2.42 9.40 14.38
N LEU A 68 2.58 8.79 13.20
CA LEU A 68 1.79 7.63 12.82
C LEU A 68 2.35 6.37 13.48
N ARG A 69 1.50 5.63 14.18
CA ARG A 69 1.81 4.37 14.86
C ARG A 69 0.66 3.39 14.69
N SER A 70 0.48 2.89 13.47
CA SER A 70 -0.67 2.06 13.13
C SER A 70 -0.35 0.58 13.02
N ASP A 71 0.88 0.19 12.66
CA ASP A 71 1.29 -1.16 12.29
C ASP A 71 0.41 -1.81 11.21
N SER A 72 -0.34 -1.03 10.46
CA SER A 72 -1.37 -1.55 9.54
C SER A 72 -0.78 -2.49 8.49
N TYR A 73 0.40 -2.22 7.97
CA TYR A 73 1.01 -3.07 6.94
C TYR A 73 1.63 -4.33 7.53
N ARG A 74 2.19 -4.26 8.74
CA ARG A 74 2.65 -5.45 9.46
C ARG A 74 1.49 -6.39 9.76
N LEU A 75 0.41 -5.84 10.34
CA LEU A 75 -0.81 -6.61 10.63
C LEU A 75 -1.42 -7.23 9.36
N LEU A 76 -1.42 -6.48 8.24
CA LEU A 76 -1.92 -6.99 6.96
C LEU A 76 -1.06 -8.15 6.44
N ALA A 77 0.26 -7.99 6.47
CA ALA A 77 1.19 -9.02 6.01
C ALA A 77 1.07 -10.31 6.83
N GLU A 78 1.04 -10.18 8.17
CA GLU A 78 0.90 -11.32 9.09
C GLU A 78 -0.45 -12.04 8.90
N ALA A 79 -1.54 -11.29 8.72
CA ALA A 79 -2.86 -11.87 8.51
C ALA A 79 -2.98 -12.58 7.14
N LEU A 80 -2.42 -12.00 6.08
CA LEU A 80 -2.37 -12.65 4.76
C LEU A 80 -1.47 -13.90 4.79
N ALA A 81 -0.33 -13.84 5.49
CA ALA A 81 0.54 -15.01 5.66
C ALA A 81 -0.16 -16.14 6.43
N SER A 82 -0.90 -15.78 7.48
CA SER A 82 -1.73 -16.75 8.23
C SER A 82 -2.85 -17.36 7.36
N ALA A 83 -3.29 -16.64 6.32
CA ALA A 83 -4.27 -17.10 5.33
C ALA A 83 -3.63 -17.88 4.16
N GLY A 84 -2.30 -18.08 4.15
CA GLY A 84 -1.59 -18.91 3.17
C GLY A 84 -0.98 -18.16 2.00
N LEU A 85 -0.86 -16.84 2.04
CA LEU A 85 -0.17 -16.02 1.03
C LEU A 85 1.21 -15.61 1.53
N SER A 86 2.24 -15.67 0.68
CA SER A 86 3.51 -15.01 0.99
C SER A 86 3.35 -13.50 0.85
N THR A 87 4.02 -12.72 1.71
CA THR A 87 3.90 -11.25 1.70
C THR A 87 5.26 -10.58 1.70
N LEU A 88 5.35 -9.41 1.08
CA LEU A 88 6.52 -8.55 1.11
C LEU A 88 6.08 -7.12 1.42
N ARG A 89 6.63 -6.53 2.49
CA ARG A 89 6.48 -5.12 2.87
C ARG A 89 7.74 -4.37 2.50
N ILE A 90 7.63 -3.28 1.79
CA ILE A 90 8.80 -2.54 1.27
C ILE A 90 8.98 -1.20 1.99
N ASP A 91 10.23 -0.78 2.15
CA ASP A 91 10.56 0.62 2.42
C ASP A 91 10.75 1.36 1.09
N LYS A 92 10.12 2.52 0.93
CA LYS A 92 10.31 3.34 -0.26
C LYS A 92 11.74 3.88 -0.32
N ARG A 93 12.31 4.02 -1.54
CA ARG A 93 13.65 4.61 -1.72
C ARG A 93 13.76 5.94 -0.97
N GLY A 94 14.90 6.17 -0.35
CA GLY A 94 15.18 7.36 0.45
C GLY A 94 14.71 7.29 1.90
N PHE A 95 14.06 6.18 2.31
CA PHE A 95 13.54 6.04 3.67
C PHE A 95 13.97 4.71 4.31
N PHE A 96 14.12 4.72 5.62
CA PHE A 96 14.37 3.57 6.50
C PHE A 96 15.46 2.62 5.96
N GLY A 97 15.16 1.36 5.71
CA GLY A 97 16.13 0.40 5.17
C GLY A 97 16.58 0.72 3.74
N SER A 98 15.79 1.49 2.99
CA SER A 98 16.09 1.96 1.62
C SER A 98 16.67 3.38 1.56
N LYS A 99 17.15 3.95 2.70
CA LYS A 99 17.60 5.35 2.79
C LYS A 99 18.75 5.67 1.83
N ASP A 100 19.64 4.71 1.60
CA ASP A 100 20.83 4.89 0.76
C ASP A 100 20.56 4.62 -0.72
N ALA A 101 19.32 4.31 -1.11
CA ALA A 101 18.95 4.07 -2.51
C ALA A 101 18.79 5.33 -3.37
N ILE A 102 18.93 6.51 -2.76
CA ILE A 102 18.94 7.83 -3.42
C ILE A 102 19.73 8.82 -2.55
N VAL A 103 20.42 9.77 -3.16
CA VAL A 103 21.21 10.78 -2.42
C VAL A 103 20.31 11.76 -1.69
N ASP A 104 19.29 12.27 -2.37
CA ASP A 104 18.31 13.22 -1.80
C ASP A 104 16.92 12.56 -1.82
N PRO A 105 16.36 12.19 -0.65
CA PRO A 105 15.04 11.55 -0.57
C PRO A 105 13.90 12.45 -1.07
N GLU A 106 14.14 13.76 -1.24
CA GLU A 106 13.18 14.69 -1.84
C GLU A 106 13.31 14.77 -3.37
N ASP A 107 14.34 14.11 -3.97
CA ASP A 107 14.52 14.01 -5.42
C ASP A 107 13.94 12.71 -5.98
N VAL A 108 12.70 12.42 -5.65
CA VAL A 108 11.98 11.22 -6.04
C VAL A 108 10.72 11.61 -6.81
N THR A 109 10.24 10.69 -7.65
CA THR A 109 9.00 10.82 -8.42
C THR A 109 8.13 9.58 -8.26
N ILE A 110 6.85 9.68 -8.60
CA ILE A 110 5.96 8.51 -8.70
C ILE A 110 6.52 7.49 -9.73
N ALA A 111 7.13 7.98 -10.82
CA ALA A 111 7.79 7.13 -11.80
C ALA A 111 8.95 6.32 -11.20
N ASN A 112 9.70 6.91 -10.27
CA ASN A 112 10.78 6.21 -9.58
C ASN A 112 10.23 5.10 -8.69
N TYR A 113 9.19 5.38 -7.90
CA TYR A 113 8.53 4.37 -7.07
C TYR A 113 7.90 3.25 -7.90
N ALA A 114 7.30 3.58 -9.05
CA ALA A 114 6.75 2.60 -9.98
C ALA A 114 7.84 1.68 -10.56
N ALA A 115 9.02 2.23 -10.87
CA ALA A 115 10.16 1.42 -11.33
C ALA A 115 10.72 0.50 -10.23
N ASP A 116 10.81 0.99 -8.99
CA ASP A 116 11.19 0.16 -7.84
C ASP A 116 10.19 -0.98 -7.62
N LEU A 117 8.91 -0.68 -7.75
CA LEU A 117 7.86 -1.67 -7.58
C LEU A 117 7.94 -2.78 -8.65
N ASP A 118 8.34 -2.45 -9.89
CA ASP A 118 8.59 -3.44 -10.94
C ASP A 118 9.80 -4.34 -10.61
N LEU A 119 10.85 -3.80 -9.97
CA LEU A 119 11.96 -4.63 -9.45
C LEU A 119 11.47 -5.56 -8.33
N TRP A 120 10.73 -5.03 -7.37
CA TRP A 120 10.21 -5.78 -6.24
C TRP A 120 9.30 -6.93 -6.64
N GLN A 121 8.35 -6.68 -7.56
CA GLN A 121 7.42 -7.73 -7.98
C GLN A 121 8.14 -8.91 -8.64
N ARG A 122 9.16 -8.64 -9.47
CA ARG A 122 9.97 -9.68 -10.11
C ARG A 122 10.81 -10.46 -9.11
N ALA A 123 11.53 -9.76 -8.25
CA ALA A 123 12.38 -10.40 -7.25
C ALA A 123 11.56 -11.26 -6.26
N PHE A 124 10.40 -10.77 -5.86
CA PHE A 124 9.54 -11.52 -4.95
C PHE A 124 8.86 -12.70 -5.63
N ALA A 125 8.41 -12.57 -6.89
CA ALA A 125 7.88 -13.69 -7.67
C ALA A 125 8.93 -14.81 -7.83
N GLU A 126 10.17 -14.45 -8.18
CA GLU A 126 11.29 -15.39 -8.24
C GLU A 126 11.55 -16.06 -6.87
N ARG A 127 11.59 -15.28 -5.79
CA ARG A 127 11.84 -15.77 -4.43
C ARG A 127 10.83 -16.82 -3.96
N ILE A 128 9.55 -16.66 -4.33
CA ILE A 128 8.49 -17.60 -3.93
C ILE A 128 8.15 -18.62 -5.02
N GLY A 129 8.82 -18.57 -6.18
CA GLY A 129 8.64 -19.54 -7.27
C GLY A 129 7.33 -19.38 -8.03
N THR A 130 6.81 -18.15 -8.20
CA THR A 130 5.59 -17.85 -8.97
C THR A 130 5.91 -17.01 -10.20
N ASN A 131 5.01 -16.98 -11.18
CA ASN A 131 5.18 -16.18 -12.40
C ASN A 131 4.94 -14.68 -12.19
N CYS A 132 4.10 -14.33 -11.22
CA CYS A 132 3.75 -12.97 -10.86
C CYS A 132 3.31 -12.91 -9.40
N VAL A 133 3.20 -11.70 -8.85
CA VAL A 133 2.67 -11.42 -7.51
C VAL A 133 1.59 -10.34 -7.60
N TRP A 134 0.74 -10.27 -6.58
CA TRP A 134 -0.21 -9.19 -6.41
C TRP A 134 0.46 -7.96 -5.81
N ILE A 135 -0.04 -6.78 -6.16
CA ILE A 135 0.42 -5.51 -5.58
C ILE A 135 -0.72 -4.91 -4.76
N ALA A 136 -0.53 -4.79 -3.46
CA ALA A 136 -1.43 -4.10 -2.54
C ALA A 136 -0.90 -2.70 -2.25
N GLY A 137 -1.45 -1.69 -2.93
CA GLY A 137 -1.08 -0.29 -2.74
C GLY A 137 -2.06 0.42 -1.80
N HIS A 138 -1.55 0.97 -0.70
CA HIS A 138 -2.33 1.77 0.23
C HIS A 138 -2.18 3.26 -0.05
N SER A 139 -3.31 3.99 -0.13
CA SER A 139 -3.29 5.44 -0.33
C SER A 139 -2.46 5.81 -1.59
N GLU A 140 -1.44 6.66 -1.48
CA GLU A 140 -0.49 6.97 -2.57
C GLU A 140 0.16 5.71 -3.17
N GLY A 141 0.38 4.66 -2.36
CA GLY A 141 0.88 3.37 -2.85
C GLY A 141 -0.05 2.75 -3.90
N GLY A 142 -1.35 3.02 -3.85
CA GLY A 142 -2.31 2.65 -4.88
C GLY A 142 -2.08 3.41 -6.20
N LEU A 143 -1.76 4.71 -6.13
CA LEU A 143 -1.36 5.49 -7.30
C LEU A 143 -0.06 4.96 -7.91
N VAL A 144 0.93 4.61 -7.06
CA VAL A 144 2.19 4.00 -7.52
C VAL A 144 1.93 2.68 -8.24
N ALA A 145 1.05 1.83 -7.70
CA ALA A 145 0.65 0.55 -8.31
C ALA A 145 -0.02 0.75 -9.68
N LEU A 146 -0.94 1.72 -9.79
CA LEU A 146 -1.57 2.10 -11.06
C LEU A 146 -0.53 2.62 -12.07
N ALA A 147 0.40 3.47 -11.63
CA ALA A 147 1.45 4.00 -12.49
C ALA A 147 2.41 2.90 -12.98
N ALA A 148 2.76 1.93 -12.14
CA ALA A 148 3.59 0.79 -12.51
C ALA A 148 2.88 -0.08 -13.57
N ALA A 149 1.62 -0.44 -13.33
CA ALA A 149 0.83 -1.24 -14.27
C ALA A 149 0.63 -0.52 -15.62
N ALA A 150 0.32 0.77 -15.60
CA ALA A 150 0.17 1.59 -16.81
C ALA A 150 1.48 1.72 -17.61
N LYS A 151 2.65 1.56 -16.97
CA LYS A 151 3.97 1.55 -17.61
C LYS A 151 4.45 0.16 -18.05
N GLY A 152 3.63 -0.87 -17.93
CA GLY A 152 3.91 -2.21 -18.41
C GLY A 152 4.43 -3.19 -17.36
N ALA A 153 4.40 -2.86 -16.07
CA ALA A 153 4.57 -3.86 -15.02
C ALA A 153 3.47 -4.93 -15.13
N THR A 154 3.81 -6.18 -14.86
CA THR A 154 2.93 -7.33 -15.06
C THR A 154 2.62 -8.08 -13.75
N PRO A 155 1.99 -7.43 -12.75
CA PRO A 155 1.52 -8.12 -11.57
C PRO A 155 0.37 -9.10 -11.91
N CYS A 156 0.11 -10.07 -11.03
CA CYS A 156 -1.07 -10.92 -11.14
C CYS A 156 -2.38 -10.13 -11.02
N GLY A 157 -2.34 -9.02 -10.32
CA GLY A 157 -3.45 -8.08 -10.14
C GLY A 157 -3.10 -6.98 -9.13
N LEU A 158 -4.00 -6.01 -9.00
CA LEU A 158 -3.87 -4.89 -8.05
C LEU A 158 -4.91 -5.00 -6.94
N ILE A 159 -4.48 -4.62 -5.74
CA ILE A 159 -5.32 -4.45 -4.55
C ILE A 159 -5.16 -2.99 -4.13
N LEU A 160 -6.16 -2.17 -4.42
CA LEU A 160 -6.17 -0.74 -4.15
C LEU A 160 -6.87 -0.49 -2.81
N LEU A 161 -6.08 -0.21 -1.78
CA LEU A 161 -6.54 -0.02 -0.40
C LEU A 161 -6.61 1.48 -0.11
N ALA A 162 -7.80 2.04 0.08
CA ALA A 162 -8.00 3.46 0.34
C ALA A 162 -7.23 4.35 -0.68
N ALA A 163 -7.24 3.95 -1.96
CA ALA A 163 -6.45 4.57 -3.01
C ALA A 163 -7.17 5.78 -3.64
N PRO A 164 -6.44 6.85 -4.03
CA PRO A 164 -7.04 8.01 -4.66
C PRO A 164 -7.64 7.68 -6.03
N GLY A 165 -8.85 8.15 -6.28
CA GLY A 165 -9.48 8.15 -7.59
C GLY A 165 -9.46 9.52 -8.27
N ARG A 166 -9.08 10.55 -7.53
CA ARG A 166 -8.86 11.93 -8.01
C ARG A 166 -7.39 12.31 -7.88
N ARG A 167 -6.99 13.38 -8.55
CA ARG A 167 -5.63 13.92 -8.37
C ARG A 167 -5.37 14.22 -6.90
N VAL A 168 -4.17 13.91 -6.43
CA VAL A 168 -3.80 14.09 -5.01
C VAL A 168 -3.90 15.58 -4.60
N SER A 169 -3.68 16.51 -5.52
CA SER A 169 -3.90 17.94 -5.28
C SER A 169 -5.33 18.27 -4.87
N THR A 170 -6.33 17.60 -5.45
CA THR A 170 -7.75 17.74 -5.07
C THR A 170 -8.01 17.24 -3.66
N LEU A 171 -7.51 16.02 -3.34
CA LEU A 171 -7.65 15.44 -2.02
C LEU A 171 -6.97 16.31 -0.96
N MET A 172 -5.78 16.80 -1.25
CA MET A 172 -5.03 17.67 -0.34
C MET A 172 -5.80 18.97 -0.03
N ARG A 173 -6.42 19.60 -1.02
CA ARG A 173 -7.30 20.77 -0.80
C ARG A 173 -8.48 20.44 0.12
N GLU A 174 -9.11 19.28 -0.07
CA GLU A 174 -10.23 18.85 0.77
C GLU A 174 -9.76 18.58 2.22
N GLN A 175 -8.64 17.88 2.40
CA GLN A 175 -8.07 17.62 3.72
C GLN A 175 -7.74 18.95 4.46
N PHE A 176 -7.19 19.94 3.76
CA PHE A 176 -6.93 21.25 4.37
C PHE A 176 -8.23 21.98 4.74
N ARG A 177 -9.27 21.93 3.89
CA ARG A 177 -10.57 22.55 4.17
C ARG A 177 -11.32 21.88 5.31
N ASN A 178 -11.18 20.58 5.45
CA ASN A 178 -11.84 19.80 6.50
C ASN A 178 -11.23 20.02 7.89
N ASN A 179 -10.06 20.66 7.99
CA ASN A 179 -9.46 21.04 9.27
C ASN A 179 -9.73 22.54 9.53
N PRO A 180 -10.60 22.89 10.52
CA PRO A 180 -10.95 24.30 10.81
C PRO A 180 -9.73 25.17 11.17
N ALA A 181 -8.66 24.61 11.71
CA ALA A 181 -7.44 25.33 12.03
C ALA A 181 -6.76 25.93 10.77
N ASN A 182 -7.03 25.40 9.59
CA ASN A 182 -6.49 25.89 8.34
C ASN A 182 -7.29 27.06 7.73
N ALA A 183 -8.45 27.40 8.27
CA ALA A 183 -9.34 28.42 7.69
C ALA A 183 -8.62 29.73 7.35
N PRO A 184 -7.72 30.30 8.19
CA PRO A 184 -7.00 31.52 7.86
C PRO A 184 -6.02 31.40 6.67
N TYR A 185 -5.62 30.18 6.31
CA TYR A 185 -4.57 29.89 5.33
C TYR A 185 -5.11 29.30 4.02
N LEU A 186 -6.41 29.01 3.91
CA LEU A 186 -6.98 28.30 2.75
C LEU A 186 -6.70 29.00 1.43
N ALA A 187 -6.78 30.32 1.37
CA ALA A 187 -6.48 31.08 0.15
C ALA A 187 -5.01 30.96 -0.26
N GLU A 188 -4.10 30.97 0.71
CA GLU A 188 -2.67 30.79 0.45
C GLU A 188 -2.36 29.35 0.04
N ILE A 189 -2.95 28.37 0.70
CA ILE A 189 -2.85 26.93 0.35
C ILE A 189 -3.34 26.69 -1.08
N ASP A 190 -4.53 27.21 -1.44
CA ASP A 190 -5.07 27.05 -2.79
C ASP A 190 -4.17 27.69 -3.85
N ARG A 191 -3.56 28.85 -3.58
CA ARG A 191 -2.59 29.48 -4.47
C ARG A 191 -1.33 28.64 -4.65
N ILE A 192 -0.76 28.12 -3.55
CA ILE A 192 0.43 27.27 -3.59
C ILE A 192 0.15 26.00 -4.39
N ILE A 193 -0.94 25.29 -4.07
CA ILE A 193 -1.31 24.05 -4.77
C ILE A 193 -1.56 24.32 -6.26
N SER A 194 -2.21 25.43 -6.61
CA SER A 194 -2.45 25.79 -8.03
C SER A 194 -1.16 26.08 -8.79
N GLY A 195 -0.17 26.71 -8.15
CA GLY A 195 1.17 26.89 -8.73
C GLY A 195 1.86 25.53 -8.97
N LEU A 196 1.82 24.66 -7.96
CA LEU A 196 2.43 23.31 -8.06
C LEU A 196 1.79 22.44 -9.17
N GLU A 197 0.47 22.56 -9.39
CA GLU A 197 -0.22 21.90 -10.52
C GLU A 197 0.26 22.39 -11.89
N GLN A 198 0.77 23.63 -11.94
CA GLN A 198 1.34 24.25 -13.16
C GLN A 198 2.86 24.04 -13.26
N GLY A 199 3.47 23.33 -12.32
CA GLY A 199 4.92 23.13 -12.25
C GLY A 199 5.68 24.28 -11.59
N GLU A 200 4.97 25.26 -11.04
CA GLU A 200 5.56 26.44 -10.39
C GLU A 200 5.74 26.17 -8.89
N ARG A 201 6.90 26.54 -8.36
CA ARG A 201 7.21 26.44 -6.93
C ARG A 201 7.14 27.82 -6.28
N THR A 202 6.58 27.86 -5.07
CA THR A 202 6.51 29.07 -4.25
C THR A 202 7.76 29.16 -3.36
N ASP A 203 8.36 30.35 -3.26
CA ASP A 203 9.44 30.60 -2.31
C ASP A 203 8.91 30.40 -0.88
N VAL A 204 9.54 29.47 -0.15
CA VAL A 204 9.16 29.11 1.23
C VAL A 204 9.21 30.33 2.15
N GLY A 205 10.18 31.24 1.95
CA GLY A 205 10.32 32.46 2.76
C GLY A 205 9.16 33.43 2.64
N THR A 206 8.34 33.31 1.57
CA THR A 206 7.15 34.16 1.36
C THR A 206 5.87 33.58 1.94
N MET A 207 5.91 32.34 2.45
CA MET A 207 4.77 31.65 3.00
C MET A 207 4.52 31.97 4.47
N SER A 208 3.28 31.88 4.90
CA SER A 208 2.94 31.85 6.33
C SER A 208 3.74 30.76 7.04
N ALA A 209 4.30 31.06 8.21
CA ALA A 209 5.24 30.18 8.93
C ALA A 209 4.70 28.76 9.17
N VAL A 210 3.38 28.62 9.39
CA VAL A 210 2.71 27.33 9.59
C VAL A 210 2.71 26.46 8.33
N LEU A 211 2.80 27.06 7.13
CA LEU A 211 2.79 26.34 5.86
C LEU A 211 4.20 25.93 5.38
N GLN A 212 5.25 26.61 5.85
CA GLN A 212 6.63 26.35 5.43
C GLN A 212 7.07 24.88 5.58
N PRO A 213 6.78 24.18 6.70
CA PRO A 213 7.12 22.77 6.84
C PRO A 213 6.33 21.86 5.89
N LEU A 214 5.09 22.26 5.55
CA LEU A 214 4.19 21.49 4.69
C LEU A 214 4.53 21.63 3.21
N PHE A 215 5.16 22.75 2.81
CA PHE A 215 5.52 23.07 1.43
C PHE A 215 7.01 23.42 1.30
N ARG A 216 7.90 22.75 2.07
CA ARG A 216 9.35 22.95 1.95
C ARG A 216 9.84 22.67 0.53
N GLN A 217 10.94 23.29 0.13
CA GLN A 217 11.42 23.37 -1.26
C GLN A 217 11.55 21.99 -1.95
N GLY A 218 12.11 20.99 -1.30
CA GLY A 218 12.24 19.65 -1.87
C GLY A 218 10.89 18.94 -2.00
N LEU A 219 10.01 19.07 -0.99
CA LEU A 219 8.68 18.48 -1.03
C LEU A 219 7.82 19.10 -2.15
N GLN A 220 7.96 20.40 -2.45
CA GLN A 220 7.27 21.01 -3.60
C GLN A 220 7.69 20.36 -4.93
N ARG A 221 8.97 20.01 -5.08
CA ARG A 221 9.47 19.30 -6.27
C ARG A 221 8.74 17.96 -6.45
N TYR A 222 8.62 17.19 -5.37
CA TYR A 222 7.85 15.96 -5.36
C TYR A 222 6.35 16.18 -5.65
N MET A 223 5.75 17.22 -5.05
CA MET A 223 4.33 17.53 -5.25
C MET A 223 4.02 17.91 -6.71
N VAL A 224 4.93 18.62 -7.41
CA VAL A 224 4.78 18.92 -8.84
C VAL A 224 4.63 17.64 -9.65
N ASP A 225 5.49 16.66 -9.41
CA ASP A 225 5.38 15.33 -10.05
C ASP A 225 4.08 14.63 -9.66
N LEU A 226 3.82 14.50 -8.37
CA LEU A 226 2.65 13.81 -7.81
C LEU A 226 1.32 14.36 -8.35
N PHE A 227 1.20 15.69 -8.44
CA PHE A 227 -0.03 16.35 -8.91
C PHE A 227 -0.26 16.22 -10.41
N SER A 228 0.76 15.84 -11.19
CA SER A 228 0.64 15.59 -12.62
C SER A 228 -0.15 14.29 -12.92
N TYR A 229 -0.22 13.37 -11.98
CA TYR A 229 -0.87 12.06 -12.18
C TYR A 229 -2.39 12.14 -11.99
N ASP A 230 -3.10 11.51 -12.92
CA ASP A 230 -4.54 11.29 -12.85
C ASP A 230 -4.82 9.79 -12.66
N PRO A 231 -5.30 9.35 -11.48
CA PRO A 231 -5.50 7.94 -11.18
C PRO A 231 -6.51 7.26 -12.13
N VAL A 232 -7.57 7.97 -12.51
CA VAL A 232 -8.59 7.46 -13.46
C VAL A 232 -7.97 7.27 -14.85
N ALA A 233 -7.13 8.20 -15.31
CA ALA A 233 -6.46 8.08 -16.59
C ALA A 233 -5.46 6.90 -16.60
N LEU A 234 -4.73 6.67 -15.50
CA LEU A 234 -3.84 5.52 -15.35
C LEU A 234 -4.60 4.18 -15.31
N ALA A 235 -5.75 4.16 -14.63
CA ALA A 235 -6.59 2.97 -14.49
C ALA A 235 -7.25 2.55 -15.81
N LYS A 236 -7.54 3.54 -16.68
CA LYS A 236 -8.20 3.32 -17.95
C LYS A 236 -7.37 2.45 -18.87
N GLY A 237 -7.95 1.34 -19.32
CA GLY A 237 -7.29 0.39 -20.22
C GLY A 237 -6.50 -0.72 -19.52
N LEU A 238 -6.41 -0.72 -18.20
CA LEU A 238 -5.91 -1.87 -17.46
C LEU A 238 -6.89 -3.03 -17.57
N SER A 239 -6.38 -4.22 -17.92
CA SER A 239 -7.18 -5.44 -18.07
C SER A 239 -6.89 -6.50 -17.01
N LEU A 240 -5.88 -6.26 -16.15
CA LEU A 240 -5.55 -7.17 -15.06
C LEU A 240 -6.63 -7.15 -13.95
N PRO A 241 -6.74 -8.21 -13.14
CA PRO A 241 -7.67 -8.24 -12.01
C PRO A 241 -7.40 -7.10 -11.03
N VAL A 242 -8.46 -6.42 -10.56
CA VAL A 242 -8.35 -5.33 -9.59
C VAL A 242 -9.37 -5.51 -8.48
N LEU A 243 -8.90 -5.40 -7.24
CA LEU A 243 -9.72 -5.23 -6.05
C LEU A 243 -9.57 -3.80 -5.54
N ILE A 244 -10.69 -3.12 -5.31
CA ILE A 244 -10.74 -1.80 -4.68
C ILE A 244 -11.40 -1.98 -3.31
N VAL A 245 -10.70 -1.60 -2.25
CA VAL A 245 -11.23 -1.65 -0.87
C VAL A 245 -11.24 -0.26 -0.29
N GLN A 246 -12.40 0.18 0.18
CA GLN A 246 -12.59 1.52 0.72
C GLN A 246 -13.42 1.48 2.01
N GLY A 247 -12.92 2.13 3.05
CA GLY A 247 -13.68 2.37 4.28
C GLY A 247 -14.56 3.62 4.19
N ASP A 248 -15.74 3.60 4.80
CA ASP A 248 -16.66 4.74 4.80
C ASP A 248 -16.37 5.76 5.93
N ARG A 249 -15.41 5.45 6.81
CA ARG A 249 -14.87 6.37 7.83
C ARG A 249 -13.48 6.91 7.47
N ASP A 250 -13.09 6.75 6.23
CA ASP A 250 -11.85 7.32 5.73
C ASP A 250 -11.98 8.84 5.57
N VAL A 251 -11.18 9.59 6.33
CA VAL A 251 -11.17 11.07 6.31
C VAL A 251 -10.14 11.65 5.34
N GLN A 252 -9.33 10.80 4.69
CA GLN A 252 -8.29 11.22 3.75
C GLN A 252 -8.68 10.95 2.30
N VAL A 253 -9.28 9.79 2.02
CA VAL A 253 -9.72 9.37 0.68
C VAL A 253 -11.20 9.00 0.78
N ALA A 254 -12.04 9.71 0.06
CA ALA A 254 -13.48 9.52 0.14
C ALA A 254 -13.96 8.27 -0.61
N VAL A 255 -15.13 7.75 -0.25
CA VAL A 255 -15.80 6.65 -0.97
C VAL A 255 -15.99 6.98 -2.45
N GLU A 256 -16.14 8.26 -2.79
CA GLU A 256 -16.23 8.75 -4.17
C GLU A 256 -15.01 8.33 -5.00
N ASP A 257 -13.81 8.35 -4.44
CA ASP A 257 -12.55 7.97 -5.11
C ASP A 257 -12.60 6.51 -5.56
N ALA A 258 -13.04 5.60 -4.71
CA ALA A 258 -13.27 4.20 -5.07
C ALA A 258 -14.30 4.06 -6.20
N GLY A 259 -15.37 4.85 -6.17
CA GLY A 259 -16.37 4.90 -7.24
C GLY A 259 -15.83 5.40 -8.58
N LEU A 260 -14.90 6.37 -8.58
CA LEU A 260 -14.24 6.87 -9.78
C LEU A 260 -13.34 5.79 -10.41
N LEU A 261 -12.53 5.12 -9.59
CA LEU A 261 -11.69 4.01 -10.03
C LEU A 261 -12.53 2.84 -10.59
N ALA A 262 -13.61 2.49 -9.91
CA ALA A 262 -14.51 1.42 -10.36
C ALA A 262 -15.15 1.73 -11.73
N ARG A 263 -15.54 2.97 -11.96
CA ARG A 263 -16.08 3.37 -13.27
C ARG A 263 -15.04 3.32 -14.39
N SER A 264 -13.76 3.55 -14.07
CA SER A 264 -12.66 3.45 -15.06
C SER A 264 -12.24 2.00 -15.34
N MET A 265 -12.51 1.09 -14.41
CA MET A 265 -12.20 -0.35 -14.50
C MET A 265 -13.47 -1.18 -14.20
N PRO A 266 -14.40 -1.34 -15.16
CA PRO A 266 -15.69 -2.01 -14.90
C PRO A 266 -15.56 -3.48 -14.46
N HIS A 267 -14.42 -4.10 -14.67
CA HIS A 267 -14.09 -5.47 -14.23
C HIS A 267 -13.55 -5.52 -12.80
N ALA A 268 -13.25 -4.37 -12.19
CA ALA A 268 -12.74 -4.32 -10.83
C ALA A 268 -13.82 -4.75 -9.83
N ARG A 269 -13.41 -5.55 -8.84
CA ARG A 269 -14.24 -5.83 -7.67
C ARG A 269 -14.12 -4.68 -6.69
N VAL A 270 -15.25 -4.17 -6.21
CA VAL A 270 -15.30 -3.12 -5.19
C VAL A 270 -15.84 -3.69 -3.89
N VAL A 271 -15.14 -3.42 -2.80
CA VAL A 271 -15.57 -3.78 -1.45
C VAL A 271 -15.53 -2.50 -0.59
N GLN A 272 -16.72 -2.01 -0.25
CA GLN A 272 -16.87 -0.93 0.72
C GLN A 272 -17.05 -1.52 2.11
N LEU A 273 -16.26 -1.05 3.07
CA LEU A 273 -16.27 -1.56 4.44
C LEU A 273 -16.84 -0.51 5.40
N PRO A 274 -18.03 -0.79 5.97
CA PRO A 274 -18.64 0.11 6.94
C PRO A 274 -17.80 0.25 8.21
N GLY A 275 -17.70 1.47 8.73
CA GLY A 275 -16.97 1.77 9.96
C GLY A 275 -15.44 1.68 9.85
N VAL A 276 -14.87 1.58 8.65
CA VAL A 276 -13.43 1.42 8.46
C VAL A 276 -12.76 2.75 8.10
N THR A 277 -11.66 3.06 8.77
CA THR A 277 -10.85 4.26 8.59
C THR A 277 -9.78 4.08 7.52
N HIS A 278 -9.05 5.16 7.20
CA HIS A 278 -7.91 5.14 6.29
C HIS A 278 -6.84 4.10 6.67
N MET A 279 -6.64 3.86 7.96
CA MET A 279 -5.65 2.89 8.46
C MET A 279 -6.11 1.43 8.37
N LEU A 280 -7.15 1.12 7.62
CA LEU A 280 -7.69 -0.22 7.43
C LEU A 280 -8.15 -0.89 8.74
N LYS A 281 -8.50 -0.08 9.73
CA LYS A 281 -8.97 -0.49 11.05
C LYS A 281 -10.38 0.03 11.29
N ALA A 282 -11.13 -0.65 12.14
CA ALA A 282 -12.43 -0.13 12.56
C ALA A 282 -12.28 1.19 13.31
N ASP A 283 -13.16 2.14 13.01
CA ASP A 283 -13.24 3.42 13.72
C ASP A 283 -13.50 3.20 15.21
N VAL A 284 -12.89 4.04 16.04
CA VAL A 284 -13.06 4.00 17.49
C VAL A 284 -13.94 5.18 17.88
N PRO A 285 -15.17 4.95 18.38
CA PRO A 285 -16.04 6.03 18.79
C PRO A 285 -15.35 7.00 19.76
N ASP A 286 -15.56 8.28 19.58
CA ASP A 286 -15.02 9.37 20.41
C ASP A 286 -13.47 9.49 20.42
N ALA A 287 -12.77 8.71 19.58
CA ALA A 287 -11.32 8.73 19.47
C ALA A 287 -10.88 8.70 17.98
N PRO A 288 -11.12 9.77 17.19
CA PRO A 288 -11.01 9.78 15.73
C PRO A 288 -9.61 9.51 15.19
N PHE A 289 -8.55 9.65 16.03
CA PHE A 289 -7.17 9.36 15.66
C PHE A 289 -6.61 8.08 16.29
N ALA A 290 -7.42 7.31 17.02
CA ALA A 290 -6.95 6.08 17.66
C ALA A 290 -6.32 5.11 16.65
N THR A 291 -6.94 4.93 15.48
CA THR A 291 -6.44 4.03 14.43
C THR A 291 -5.10 4.46 13.83
N TYR A 292 -4.73 5.73 14.00
CA TYR A 292 -3.43 6.29 13.58
C TYR A 292 -2.35 6.19 14.65
N GLN A 293 -2.73 5.99 15.93
CA GLN A 293 -1.82 6.11 17.07
C GLN A 293 -1.72 4.85 17.92
N ASP A 294 -2.65 3.91 17.75
CA ASP A 294 -2.67 2.67 18.49
C ASP A 294 -2.39 1.45 17.59
N PRO A 295 -1.14 0.92 17.63
CA PRO A 295 -0.75 -0.26 16.86
C PRO A 295 -1.45 -1.55 17.32
N THR A 296 -2.04 -1.57 18.52
CA THR A 296 -2.71 -2.76 19.08
C THR A 296 -4.11 -2.98 18.51
N LEU A 297 -4.72 -1.94 17.91
CA LEU A 297 -6.01 -2.07 17.24
C LEU A 297 -5.88 -3.01 16.03
N PRO A 298 -6.74 -4.01 15.88
CA PRO A 298 -6.67 -4.97 14.79
C PRO A 298 -7.10 -4.35 13.44
N LEU A 299 -6.73 -5.00 12.35
CA LEU A 299 -7.33 -4.72 11.05
C LEU A 299 -8.84 -4.96 11.07
N ALA A 300 -9.56 -4.21 10.25
CA ALA A 300 -10.98 -4.45 10.04
C ALA A 300 -11.23 -5.85 9.47
N PRO A 301 -12.19 -6.63 10.01
CA PRO A 301 -12.38 -8.04 9.68
C PRO A 301 -12.62 -8.34 8.19
N GLY A 302 -13.14 -7.38 7.43
CA GLY A 302 -13.45 -7.53 6.01
C GLY A 302 -12.25 -7.42 5.06
N ILE A 303 -11.10 -6.91 5.50
CA ILE A 303 -9.94 -6.65 4.62
C ILE A 303 -9.36 -7.94 4.05
N VAL A 304 -8.93 -8.85 4.91
CA VAL A 304 -8.27 -10.10 4.51
C VAL A 304 -9.21 -11.01 3.69
N PRO A 305 -10.46 -11.24 4.09
CA PRO A 305 -11.41 -12.02 3.28
C PRO A 305 -11.59 -11.46 1.87
N ALA A 306 -11.71 -10.14 1.71
CA ALA A 306 -11.85 -9.51 0.39
C ALA A 306 -10.63 -9.77 -0.51
N ILE A 307 -9.42 -9.67 0.04
CA ILE A 307 -8.18 -9.95 -0.68
C ILE A 307 -8.10 -11.43 -1.06
N MET A 308 -8.34 -12.33 -0.11
CA MET A 308 -8.26 -13.78 -0.33
C MET A 308 -9.22 -14.24 -1.43
N GLU A 309 -10.44 -13.73 -1.44
CA GLU A 309 -11.44 -14.10 -2.45
C GLU A 309 -10.98 -13.75 -3.87
N VAL A 310 -10.43 -12.55 -4.08
CA VAL A 310 -9.96 -12.14 -5.41
C VAL A 310 -8.68 -12.88 -5.81
N VAL A 311 -7.72 -13.03 -4.90
CA VAL A 311 -6.48 -13.74 -5.17
C VAL A 311 -6.77 -15.20 -5.54
N GLN A 312 -7.56 -15.91 -4.75
CA GLN A 312 -7.90 -17.32 -4.99
C GLN A 312 -8.66 -17.52 -6.30
N ALA A 313 -9.60 -16.63 -6.64
CA ALA A 313 -10.35 -16.73 -7.90
C ALA A 313 -9.47 -16.64 -9.16
N HIS A 314 -8.26 -16.08 -9.05
CA HIS A 314 -7.35 -15.90 -10.18
C HIS A 314 -6.10 -16.80 -10.12
N THR A 315 -5.84 -17.47 -9.00
CA THR A 315 -4.72 -18.43 -8.85
C THR A 315 -5.11 -19.85 -9.29
N MET A 316 -6.40 -20.17 -9.29
CA MET A 316 -6.93 -21.48 -9.67
C MET A 316 -7.19 -21.65 -11.19
N ARG A 317 -6.80 -20.68 -12.00
CA ARG A 317 -6.90 -20.73 -13.47
C ARG A 317 -5.51 -20.97 -14.08
#